data_bfa80c3e67e73645b1c53d500cac0a8c
#
_entry.id   bfa80c3e67e73645b1c53d500cac0a8c
#
_cell.length_a   1.000
_cell.length_b   1.000
_cell.length_c   1.000
_cell.angle_alpha   90.00
_cell.angle_beta   90.00
_cell.angle_gamma   90.00
#
_symmetry.space_group_name_H-M   'P 1'
#
loop_
_entity.id
_entity.type
_entity.pdbx_description
1 polymer ?
#
loop_
_entity_poly.entity_id
_entity_poly.type
_entity_poly.pdbx_seq_one_letter_code
_entity_poly.pdbx_strand_id
1 'polypeptide(L)'
;MGPADLGPYEMVAAYNTFPSKGVYISPMYVTRIEDSDGNVLSEFTNRKREAIGERTAYLMVNLMSGVVNHGTAYRLRGTYGLTGEMAGKTGTTNDNSDGWFIGYTPSITAGVWVGGEDRQVHFNSLALEHGPADMGHMDEEVP
;
A
#
# COMPACT_ATOMS: atom_id res chain seq x y z
N MET A 1 10.16 9.99 -11.61
CA MET A 1 9.05 9.06 -11.89
C MET A 1 7.89 9.91 -12.37
N GLY A 2 7.19 9.52 -13.43
CA GLY A 2 6.09 10.31 -13.98
C GLY A 2 4.90 10.33 -13.02
N PRO A 3 4.09 11.39 -13.04
CA PRO A 3 2.85 11.47 -12.28
C PRO A 3 1.84 10.51 -12.93
N ALA A 4 1.61 9.37 -12.31
CA ALA A 4 0.52 8.49 -12.67
C ALA A 4 -0.57 8.67 -11.59
N ASP A 5 -1.76 9.03 -12.02
CA ASP A 5 -2.92 9.08 -11.14
C ASP A 5 -3.41 7.64 -10.95
N LEU A 6 -3.05 7.05 -9.81
CA LEU A 6 -3.39 5.68 -9.43
C LEU A 6 -4.10 5.69 -8.08
N GLY A 7 -5.20 4.96 -8.01
CA GLY A 7 -5.92 4.78 -6.76
C GLY A 7 -5.26 3.75 -5.82
N PRO A 8 -5.58 3.80 -4.51
CA PRO A 8 -5.08 2.82 -3.54
C PRO A 8 -5.35 1.37 -3.94
N TYR A 9 -6.49 1.11 -4.53
CA TYR A 9 -6.88 -0.21 -5.01
C TYR A 9 -5.93 -0.77 -6.08
N GLU A 10 -5.57 0.05 -7.06
CA GLU A 10 -4.65 -0.33 -8.14
C GLU A 10 -3.24 -0.55 -7.61
N MET A 11 -2.81 0.33 -6.68
CA MET A 11 -1.50 0.24 -6.07
C MET A 11 -1.36 -1.01 -5.19
N VAL A 12 -2.35 -1.32 -4.34
CA VAL A 12 -2.35 -2.54 -3.53
C VAL A 12 -2.33 -3.78 -4.42
N ALA A 13 -3.13 -3.80 -5.50
CA ALA A 13 -3.13 -4.91 -6.46
C ALA A 13 -1.77 -5.10 -7.15
N ALA A 14 -1.12 -3.99 -7.53
CA ALA A 14 0.21 -4.05 -8.14
C ALA A 14 1.26 -4.58 -7.16
N TYR A 15 1.27 -4.08 -5.93
CA TYR A 15 2.22 -4.52 -4.89
C TYR A 15 1.99 -5.96 -4.44
N ASN A 16 0.75 -6.44 -4.46
CA ASN A 16 0.43 -7.84 -4.16
C ASN A 16 1.12 -8.84 -5.11
N THR A 17 1.59 -8.39 -6.25
CA THR A 17 2.36 -9.21 -7.19
C THR A 17 3.66 -9.74 -6.56
N PHE A 18 4.29 -8.98 -5.65
CA PHE A 18 5.55 -9.38 -5.03
C PHE A 18 5.38 -10.56 -4.06
N PRO A 19 4.53 -10.49 -3.02
CA PRO A 19 4.30 -11.65 -2.14
C PRO A 19 3.61 -12.81 -2.86
N SER A 20 2.92 -12.56 -3.97
CA SER A 20 2.30 -13.57 -4.84
C SER A 20 3.27 -14.20 -5.85
N LYS A 21 4.58 -14.15 -5.58
CA LYS A 21 5.63 -14.78 -6.41
C LYS A 21 5.66 -14.32 -7.87
N GLY A 22 5.33 -13.05 -8.09
CA GLY A 22 5.32 -12.45 -9.41
C GLY A 22 4.01 -12.59 -10.18
N VAL A 23 3.00 -13.19 -9.56
CA VAL A 23 1.67 -13.35 -10.16
C VAL A 23 0.79 -12.17 -9.78
N TYR A 24 0.36 -11.41 -10.78
CA TYR A 24 -0.69 -10.41 -10.60
C TYR A 24 -2.04 -11.10 -10.48
N ILE A 25 -2.76 -10.79 -9.43
CA ILE A 25 -4.11 -11.29 -9.16
C ILE A 25 -5.05 -10.09 -9.25
N SER A 26 -5.98 -10.12 -10.21
CA SER A 26 -6.98 -9.07 -10.33
C SER A 26 -7.83 -9.02 -9.07
N PRO A 27 -7.90 -7.88 -8.37
CA PRO A 27 -8.71 -7.76 -7.17
C PRO A 27 -10.19 -7.98 -7.49
N MET A 28 -10.95 -8.47 -6.51
CA MET A 28 -12.35 -8.82 -6.67
C MET A 28 -13.11 -8.50 -5.38
N TYR A 29 -14.26 -7.85 -5.49
CA TYR A 29 -15.12 -7.50 -4.35
C TYR A 29 -16.27 -8.50 -4.15
N VAL A 30 -16.70 -9.13 -5.25
CA VAL A 30 -17.84 -10.05 -5.28
C VAL A 30 -17.35 -11.39 -5.79
N THR A 31 -17.48 -12.40 -4.98
CA THR A 31 -17.12 -13.78 -5.33
C THR A 31 -18.31 -14.55 -5.86
N ARG A 32 -19.51 -14.27 -5.32
CA ARG A 32 -20.73 -14.99 -5.62
C ARG A 32 -21.96 -14.12 -5.39
N ILE A 33 -22.99 -14.30 -6.20
CA ILE A 33 -24.32 -13.71 -6.03
C ILE A 33 -25.31 -14.85 -5.87
N GLU A 34 -26.12 -14.78 -4.84
CA GLU A 34 -27.15 -15.77 -4.52
C GLU A 34 -28.53 -15.08 -4.45
N ASP A 35 -29.59 -15.84 -4.72
CA ASP A 35 -30.95 -15.42 -4.44
C ASP A 35 -31.32 -15.63 -2.96
N SER A 36 -32.56 -15.25 -2.59
CA SER A 36 -33.07 -15.41 -1.22
C SER A 36 -33.19 -16.86 -0.77
N ASP A 37 -33.22 -17.80 -1.70
CA ASP A 37 -33.34 -19.23 -1.45
C ASP A 37 -31.98 -19.94 -1.42
N GLY A 38 -30.87 -19.18 -1.62
CA GLY A 38 -29.50 -19.68 -1.58
C GLY A 38 -29.04 -20.30 -2.91
N ASN A 39 -29.79 -20.12 -4.00
CA ASN A 39 -29.32 -20.56 -5.31
C ASN A 39 -28.28 -19.60 -5.86
N VAL A 40 -27.19 -20.15 -6.40
CA VAL A 40 -26.12 -19.35 -7.00
C VAL A 40 -26.57 -18.81 -8.34
N LEU A 41 -26.69 -17.49 -8.45
CA LEU A 41 -27.04 -16.79 -9.68
C LEU A 41 -25.80 -16.50 -10.53
N SER A 42 -24.67 -16.23 -9.90
CA SER A 42 -23.42 -15.94 -10.59
C SER A 42 -22.24 -16.22 -9.67
N GLU A 43 -21.15 -16.73 -10.23
CA GLU A 43 -19.89 -16.97 -9.54
C GLU A 43 -18.74 -16.33 -10.32
N PHE A 44 -17.82 -15.69 -9.61
CA PHE A 44 -16.69 -14.98 -10.19
C PHE A 44 -15.38 -15.58 -9.71
N THR A 45 -14.39 -15.60 -10.58
CA THR A 45 -13.04 -16.05 -10.27
C THR A 45 -12.01 -14.98 -10.61
N ASN A 46 -10.96 -14.89 -9.81
CA ASN A 46 -9.89 -13.93 -10.05
C ASN A 46 -9.13 -14.29 -11.33
N ARG A 47 -8.88 -13.28 -12.15
CA ARG A 47 -7.94 -13.41 -13.26
C ARG A 47 -6.52 -13.30 -12.71
N LYS A 48 -5.69 -14.27 -13.08
CA LYS A 48 -4.28 -14.34 -12.69
C LYS A 48 -3.41 -14.28 -13.94
N ARG A 49 -2.31 -13.56 -13.85
CA ARG A 49 -1.29 -13.55 -14.90
C ARG A 49 0.09 -13.39 -14.29
N GLU A 50 1.09 -14.03 -14.85
CA GLU A 50 2.47 -13.75 -14.52
C GLU A 50 2.80 -12.33 -14.99
N ALA A 51 3.23 -11.49 -14.08
CA ALA A 51 3.61 -10.11 -14.35
C ALA A 51 5.13 -9.93 -14.33
N ILE A 52 5.80 -10.63 -13.42
CA ILE A 52 7.27 -10.68 -13.29
C ILE A 52 7.67 -12.09 -12.87
N GLY A 53 8.90 -12.50 -13.18
CA GLY A 53 9.40 -13.80 -12.75
C GLY A 53 9.52 -13.91 -11.22
N GLU A 54 9.33 -15.12 -10.68
CA GLU A 54 9.37 -15.41 -9.23
C GLU A 54 10.68 -14.94 -8.57
N ARG A 55 11.82 -15.14 -9.23
CA ARG A 55 13.13 -14.66 -8.73
C ARG A 55 13.17 -13.15 -8.56
N THR A 56 12.63 -12.40 -9.51
CA THR A 56 12.56 -10.93 -9.44
C THR A 56 11.64 -10.50 -8.32
N ALA A 57 10.48 -11.14 -8.18
CA ALA A 57 9.55 -10.89 -7.08
C ALA A 57 10.22 -11.10 -5.72
N TYR A 58 10.94 -12.22 -5.55
CA TYR A 58 11.68 -12.53 -4.32
C TYR A 58 12.74 -11.45 -4.00
N LEU A 59 13.52 -11.02 -4.98
CA LEU A 59 14.51 -9.95 -4.79
C LEU A 59 13.83 -8.64 -4.36
N MET A 60 12.69 -8.30 -4.94
CA MET A 60 11.92 -7.11 -4.55
C MET A 60 11.38 -7.22 -3.11
N VAL A 61 10.90 -8.39 -2.70
CA VAL A 61 10.48 -8.64 -1.31
C VAL A 61 11.65 -8.38 -0.35
N ASN A 62 12.84 -8.90 -0.65
CA ASN A 62 14.04 -8.68 0.18
C ASN A 62 14.41 -7.18 0.27
N LEU A 63 14.40 -6.46 -0.85
CA LEU A 63 14.69 -5.03 -0.85
C LEU A 63 13.66 -4.24 -0.02
N MET A 64 12.37 -4.57 -0.16
CA MET A 64 11.31 -3.90 0.57
C MET A 64 11.23 -4.31 2.04
N SER A 65 11.74 -5.48 2.43
CA SER A 65 11.90 -5.83 3.84
C SER A 65 12.92 -4.93 4.53
N GLY A 66 13.95 -4.48 3.81
CA GLY A 66 14.92 -3.52 4.30
C GLY A 66 14.28 -2.18 4.70
N VAL A 67 13.24 -1.74 4.00
CA VAL A 67 12.49 -0.51 4.32
C VAL A 67 11.84 -0.59 5.71
N VAL A 68 11.31 -1.78 6.06
CA VAL A 68 10.67 -2.02 7.36
C VAL A 68 11.69 -2.29 8.45
N ASN A 69 12.78 -2.99 8.15
CA ASN A 69 13.76 -3.41 9.15
C ASN A 69 14.78 -2.32 9.48
N HIS A 70 15.15 -1.47 8.52
CA HIS A 70 16.23 -0.50 8.66
C HIS A 70 15.95 0.85 7.97
N GLY A 71 14.84 0.97 7.23
CA GLY A 71 14.52 2.13 6.40
C GLY A 71 13.42 3.01 6.97
N THR A 72 12.74 3.72 6.06
CA THR A 72 11.74 4.74 6.37
C THR A 72 10.51 4.21 7.11
N ALA A 73 10.26 2.89 7.11
CA ALA A 73 9.17 2.27 7.86
C ALA A 73 9.63 1.53 9.13
N TYR A 74 10.86 1.80 9.63
CA TYR A 74 11.41 1.17 10.84
C TYR A 74 10.53 1.36 12.08
N ARG A 75 9.71 2.40 12.13
CA ARG A 75 8.75 2.62 13.25
C ARG A 75 7.80 1.44 13.48
N LEU A 76 7.48 0.68 12.44
CA LEU A 76 6.69 -0.55 12.58
C LEU A 76 7.37 -1.52 13.55
N ARG A 77 8.71 -1.59 13.51
CA ARG A 77 9.53 -2.41 14.43
C ARG A 77 9.77 -1.71 15.76
N GLY A 78 10.37 -0.51 15.69
CA GLY A 78 10.92 0.18 16.86
C GLY A 78 9.85 0.80 17.75
N THR A 79 8.80 1.40 17.17
CA THR A 79 7.77 2.11 17.94
C THR A 79 6.56 1.21 18.21
N TYR A 80 6.08 0.51 17.19
CA TYR A 80 4.87 -0.30 17.31
C TYR A 80 5.14 -1.76 17.69
N GLY A 81 6.41 -2.17 17.76
CA GLY A 81 6.78 -3.51 18.20
C GLY A 81 6.28 -4.64 17.31
N LEU A 82 5.93 -4.36 16.06
CA LEU A 82 5.44 -5.39 15.16
C LEU A 82 6.57 -6.37 14.80
N THR A 83 6.29 -7.64 15.01
CA THR A 83 7.22 -8.75 14.73
C THR A 83 6.71 -9.55 13.52
N GLY A 84 7.54 -10.47 13.01
CA GLY A 84 7.21 -11.31 11.88
C GLY A 84 7.74 -10.78 10.54
N GLU A 85 7.49 -11.53 9.48
CA GLU A 85 7.92 -11.19 8.14
C GLU A 85 7.04 -10.10 7.57
N MET A 86 7.67 -8.97 7.24
CA MET A 86 7.00 -7.80 6.64
C MET A 86 7.93 -7.14 5.66
N ALA A 87 7.34 -6.64 4.59
CA ALA A 87 7.99 -5.78 3.64
C ALA A 87 7.04 -4.64 3.24
N GLY A 88 7.58 -3.53 2.75
CA GLY A 88 6.73 -2.41 2.37
C GLY A 88 7.52 -1.28 1.75
N LYS A 89 6.78 -0.25 1.31
CA LYS A 89 7.34 0.96 0.71
C LYS A 89 6.55 2.17 1.12
N THR A 90 7.26 3.19 1.53
CA THR A 90 6.73 4.53 1.74
C THR A 90 6.75 5.32 0.44
N GLY A 91 5.85 6.25 0.27
CA GLY A 91 5.85 7.24 -0.80
C GLY A 91 5.47 8.60 -0.24
N THR A 92 6.16 9.64 -0.68
CA THR A 92 5.85 11.03 -0.33
C THR A 92 5.95 11.83 -1.61
N THR A 93 4.95 12.63 -1.91
CA THR A 93 4.99 13.55 -3.05
C THR A 93 5.78 14.81 -2.70
N ASN A 94 6.09 15.60 -3.73
CA ASN A 94 6.71 16.90 -3.53
C ASN A 94 5.80 17.76 -2.64
N ASP A 95 6.42 18.59 -1.83
CA ASP A 95 5.76 19.51 -0.89
C ASP A 95 4.85 18.81 0.16
N ASN A 96 5.04 17.51 0.38
CA ASN A 96 4.27 16.72 1.35
C ASN A 96 2.75 16.77 1.13
N SER A 97 2.28 16.94 -0.10
CA SER A 97 0.85 17.00 -0.41
C SER A 97 0.13 15.68 -0.18
N ASP A 98 0.84 14.57 -0.29
CA ASP A 98 0.32 13.27 0.09
C ASP A 98 1.41 12.29 0.55
N GLY A 99 0.98 11.32 1.33
CA GLY A 99 1.79 10.24 1.84
C GLY A 99 1.20 8.88 1.51
N TRP A 100 2.06 7.94 1.17
CA TRP A 100 1.70 6.56 0.86
C TRP A 100 2.48 5.59 1.73
N PHE A 101 1.82 4.55 2.16
CA PHE A 101 2.49 3.35 2.61
C PHE A 101 1.77 2.12 2.07
N ILE A 102 2.51 1.22 1.46
CA ILE A 102 2.02 -0.10 1.08
C ILE A 102 2.92 -1.12 1.74
N GLY A 103 2.32 -1.99 2.54
CA GLY A 103 3.00 -3.06 3.23
C GLY A 103 2.34 -4.40 3.00
N TYR A 104 3.12 -5.46 3.15
CA TYR A 104 2.61 -6.81 3.04
C TYR A 104 3.35 -7.77 3.95
N THR A 105 2.63 -8.80 4.34
CA THR A 105 3.09 -10.02 5.00
C THR A 105 2.92 -11.19 4.04
N PRO A 106 3.28 -12.42 4.39
CA PRO A 106 2.99 -13.59 3.55
C PRO A 106 1.50 -13.82 3.25
N SER A 107 0.58 -13.24 4.05
CA SER A 107 -0.86 -13.50 3.95
C SER A 107 -1.71 -12.27 3.61
N ILE A 108 -1.21 -11.06 3.81
CA ILE A 108 -1.99 -9.83 3.66
C ILE A 108 -1.15 -8.77 2.95
N THR A 109 -1.76 -8.07 2.00
CA THR A 109 -1.25 -6.82 1.43
C THR A 109 -2.22 -5.69 1.79
N ALA A 110 -1.69 -4.61 2.33
CA ALA A 110 -2.46 -3.43 2.73
C ALA A 110 -1.78 -2.16 2.23
N GLY A 111 -2.57 -1.16 1.90
CA GLY A 111 -2.08 0.15 1.50
C GLY A 111 -2.91 1.25 2.15
N VAL A 112 -2.24 2.35 2.47
CA VAL A 112 -2.86 3.57 2.97
C VAL A 112 -2.33 4.76 2.18
N TRP A 113 -3.24 5.66 1.89
CA TRP A 113 -2.96 6.98 1.34
C TRP A 113 -3.52 8.03 2.29
N VAL A 114 -2.76 9.09 2.47
CA VAL A 114 -3.14 10.26 3.28
C VAL A 114 -2.80 11.50 2.47
N GLY A 115 -3.76 12.40 2.30
CA GLY A 115 -3.55 13.63 1.54
C GLY A 115 -4.82 14.48 1.51
N GLY A 116 -4.69 15.70 1.03
CA GLY A 116 -5.82 16.59 0.75
C GLY A 116 -6.42 16.31 -0.63
N GLU A 117 -7.67 16.70 -0.83
CA GLU A 117 -8.35 16.66 -2.14
C GLU A 117 -7.66 17.60 -3.14
N ASP A 118 -7.18 18.76 -2.67
CA ASP A 118 -6.38 19.70 -3.43
C ASP A 118 -4.91 19.56 -3.04
N ARG A 119 -4.02 19.51 -4.05
CA ARG A 119 -2.56 19.45 -3.84
C ARG A 119 -1.96 20.71 -3.21
N GLN A 120 -2.68 21.80 -3.16
CA GLN A 120 -2.29 23.02 -2.43
C GLN A 120 -2.40 22.82 -0.92
N VAL A 121 -3.22 21.86 -0.47
CA VAL A 121 -3.30 21.45 0.92
C VAL A 121 -2.18 20.43 1.16
N HIS A 122 -1.21 20.78 1.96
CA HIS A 122 -0.04 19.94 2.22
C HIS A 122 0.30 19.88 3.71
N PHE A 123 0.98 18.81 4.11
CA PHE A 123 1.47 18.68 5.46
C PHE A 123 2.79 19.47 5.60
N ASN A 124 3.01 20.15 6.71
CA ASN A 124 4.29 20.80 7.00
C ASN A 124 5.45 19.79 7.05
N SER A 125 5.17 18.59 7.46
CA SER A 125 6.11 17.47 7.46
C SER A 125 5.35 16.14 7.44
N LEU A 126 5.71 15.25 6.53
CA LEU A 126 5.33 13.84 6.53
C LEU A 126 6.42 12.99 7.19
N ALA A 127 7.29 13.59 8.00
CA ALA A 127 8.33 12.87 8.68
C ALA A 127 7.72 11.79 9.58
N LEU A 128 7.79 10.56 9.11
CA LEU A 128 7.57 9.38 9.95
C LEU A 128 8.58 9.30 11.11
N GLU A 129 9.47 10.29 11.21
CA GLU A 129 10.55 10.40 12.17
C GLU A 129 10.13 11.08 13.48
N HIS A 130 9.03 11.85 13.51
CA HIS A 130 8.54 12.53 14.71
C HIS A 130 7.31 11.83 15.27
N GLY A 131 7.15 11.83 16.59
CA GLY A 131 6.13 11.11 17.32
C GLY A 131 4.68 11.51 16.96
N PRO A 132 3.66 10.80 17.48
CA PRO A 132 2.25 11.04 17.17
C PRO A 132 1.73 12.44 17.52
N ALA A 133 2.53 13.29 18.16
CA ALA A 133 2.17 14.66 18.49
C ALA A 133 2.25 15.64 17.31
N ASP A 134 2.89 15.26 16.19
CA ASP A 134 3.19 16.19 15.09
C ASP A 134 2.34 15.98 13.83
N MET A 135 1.36 15.09 13.91
CA MET A 135 0.43 14.84 12.79
C MET A 135 -0.78 15.78 12.76
N GLY A 136 -0.76 16.87 13.51
CA GLY A 136 -1.94 17.69 13.80
C GLY A 136 -2.05 19.06 13.14
N HIS A 137 -1.10 19.49 12.34
CA HIS A 137 -1.22 20.80 11.67
C HIS A 137 -1.20 20.63 10.16
N MET A 138 -2.38 20.76 9.58
CA MET A 138 -2.54 21.11 8.16
C MET A 138 -2.65 22.63 8.10
N ASP A 139 -1.66 23.27 7.52
CA ASP A 139 -1.78 24.69 7.24
C ASP A 139 -2.51 24.87 5.90
N GLU A 140 -3.69 25.49 5.94
CA GLU A 140 -4.31 26.09 4.77
C GLU A 140 -3.57 27.40 4.50
N GLU A 141 -2.70 27.44 3.50
CA GLU A 141 -2.40 28.71 2.87
C GLU A 141 -3.59 29.07 1.97
N VAL A 142 -4.52 29.84 2.52
CA VAL A 142 -5.56 30.52 1.74
C VAL A 142 -4.92 31.74 1.12
N PRO A 143 -5.04 31.95 -0.21
CA PRO A 143 -4.51 33.13 -0.88
C PRO A 143 -5.21 34.42 -0.48
#